data_22df282ac1859eb114471ba9bea22e55
#
_entry.id   22df282ac1859eb114471ba9bea22e55
#
_cell.length_a   1.000
_cell.length_b   1.000
_cell.length_c   1.000
_cell.angle_alpha   90.00
_cell.angle_beta   90.00
_cell.angle_gamma   90.00
#
_symmetry.space_group_name_H-M   'P 1'
#
loop_
_entity.id
_entity.type
_entity.pdbx_description
1 polymer ?
#
loop_
_entity_poly.entity_id
_entity_poly.type
_entity_poly.pdbx_seq_one_letter_code
_entity_poly.pdbx_strand_id
1 'polypeptide(L)'
;VGVGLSLAYFLYKSMRPAMASLSLSTDKELHDALVFGLKTCRYIDVVRFDGPLFFANSSYLEEQIASHRKNQPELRHILLVSNGINDIDASGQETLSLLIDRVRSAGIDLSLSGVNDTVMAVLEHTHLVAKIGRDHIFPNSYTALRSIHEKTHKNHEAENCPLKHVVFQTSETEKTMHGESGPDSDEGV
;
A
#
# COMPACT_ATOMS: atom_id res chain seq x y z
N VAL A 1 38.71 13.37 -0.23
CA VAL A 1 38.01 12.90 -1.43
C VAL A 1 36.95 11.84 -1.03
N GLY A 2 37.29 10.85 -0.15
CA GLY A 2 36.37 9.76 0.23
C GLY A 2 35.07 10.22 0.91
N VAL A 3 35.14 11.17 1.84
CA VAL A 3 33.95 11.67 2.59
C VAL A 3 32.97 12.36 1.64
N GLY A 4 33.46 13.17 0.70
CA GLY A 4 32.60 13.85 -0.28
C GLY A 4 31.86 12.87 -1.21
N LEU A 5 32.53 11.82 -1.67
CA LEU A 5 31.92 10.78 -2.49
C LEU A 5 30.89 9.96 -1.70
N SER A 6 31.18 9.62 -0.45
CA SER A 6 30.25 8.89 0.43
C SER A 6 29.00 9.73 0.70
N LEU A 7 29.15 11.03 0.96
CA LEU A 7 28.03 11.94 1.17
C LEU A 7 27.17 12.08 -0.10
N ALA A 8 27.82 12.27 -1.25
CA ALA A 8 27.11 12.37 -2.53
C ALA A 8 26.33 11.09 -2.86
N TYR A 9 26.92 9.93 -2.61
CA TYR A 9 26.25 8.64 -2.78
C TYR A 9 25.05 8.48 -1.82
N PHE A 10 25.24 8.86 -0.55
CA PHE A 10 24.17 8.82 0.44
C PHE A 10 22.99 9.72 0.04
N LEU A 11 23.28 10.96 -0.37
CA LEU A 11 22.25 11.88 -0.84
C LEU A 11 21.51 11.35 -2.06
N TYR A 12 22.26 10.85 -3.06
CA TYR A 12 21.68 10.24 -4.27
C TYR A 12 20.73 9.07 -3.92
N LYS A 13 21.15 8.19 -3.01
CA LYS A 13 20.34 7.05 -2.55
C LYS A 13 19.09 7.51 -1.80
N SER A 14 19.20 8.54 -0.99
CA SER A 14 18.06 9.10 -0.25
C SER A 14 17.04 9.79 -1.16
N MET A 15 17.49 10.36 -2.29
CA MET A 15 16.61 10.98 -3.28
C MET A 15 15.82 9.96 -4.13
N ARG A 16 16.30 8.71 -4.19
CA ARG A 16 15.67 7.61 -4.96
C ARG A 16 15.51 6.38 -4.07
N PRO A 17 14.58 6.42 -3.10
CA PRO A 17 14.28 5.28 -2.25
C PRO A 17 13.77 4.10 -3.09
N ALA A 18 13.90 2.89 -2.54
CA ALA A 18 13.37 1.71 -3.21
C ALA A 18 11.85 1.82 -3.34
N MET A 19 11.38 1.56 -4.54
CA MET A 19 9.96 1.52 -4.85
C MET A 19 9.68 0.29 -5.71
N ALA A 20 8.65 -0.46 -5.38
CA ALA A 20 8.34 -1.72 -6.03
C ALA A 20 6.83 -1.92 -6.16
N SER A 21 6.39 -2.41 -7.31
CA SER A 21 5.07 -3.01 -7.44
C SER A 21 5.08 -4.41 -6.85
N LEU A 22 4.19 -4.66 -5.90
CA LEU A 22 4.07 -5.95 -5.23
C LEU A 22 2.99 -6.81 -5.88
N SER A 23 3.24 -8.11 -5.92
CA SER A 23 2.25 -9.11 -6.29
C SER A 23 2.39 -10.36 -5.44
N LEU A 24 1.38 -11.22 -5.49
CA LEU A 24 1.34 -12.45 -4.70
C LEU A 24 2.24 -13.50 -5.34
N SER A 25 3.13 -14.07 -4.54
CA SER A 25 3.96 -15.21 -4.92
C SER A 25 3.31 -16.55 -4.53
N THR A 26 3.95 -17.64 -4.90
CA THR A 26 3.50 -19.02 -4.60
C THR A 26 3.54 -19.35 -3.11
N ASP A 27 4.37 -18.66 -2.33
CA ASP A 27 4.44 -18.73 -0.86
C ASP A 27 3.32 -17.95 -0.17
N LYS A 28 2.44 -17.32 -0.97
CA LYS A 28 1.29 -16.53 -0.53
C LYS A 28 1.68 -15.21 0.18
N GLU A 29 2.89 -14.74 -0.05
CA GLU A 29 3.37 -13.44 0.41
C GLU A 29 3.47 -12.43 -0.75
N LEU A 30 3.44 -11.15 -0.39
CA LEU A 30 3.61 -10.06 -1.35
C LEU A 30 5.10 -9.80 -1.60
N HIS A 31 5.54 -10.08 -2.81
CA HIS A 31 6.91 -9.85 -3.26
C HIS A 31 6.96 -8.83 -4.40
N ASP A 32 8.15 -8.28 -4.63
CA ASP A 32 8.44 -7.43 -5.78
C ASP A 32 8.15 -8.18 -7.08
N ALA A 33 7.17 -7.72 -7.82
CA ALA A 33 6.70 -8.38 -9.02
C ALA A 33 7.77 -8.44 -10.12
N LEU A 34 8.61 -7.40 -10.22
CA LEU A 34 9.67 -7.35 -11.22
C LEU A 34 10.81 -8.32 -10.89
N VAL A 35 11.23 -8.36 -9.62
CA VAL A 35 12.32 -9.22 -9.16
C VAL A 35 11.95 -10.69 -9.27
N PHE A 36 10.71 -11.04 -8.93
CA PHE A 36 10.23 -12.43 -8.93
C PHE A 36 9.50 -12.84 -10.21
N GLY A 37 9.40 -11.95 -11.21
CA GLY A 37 8.71 -12.24 -12.47
C GLY A 37 7.21 -12.54 -12.30
N LEU A 38 6.56 -11.89 -11.32
CA LEU A 38 5.17 -12.14 -10.98
C LEU A 38 4.22 -11.31 -11.86
N LYS A 39 3.04 -11.85 -12.12
CA LYS A 39 1.97 -11.09 -12.77
C LYS A 39 1.35 -10.12 -11.78
N THR A 40 1.17 -8.87 -12.19
CA THR A 40 0.46 -7.84 -11.42
C THR A 40 -1.04 -7.83 -11.75
N CYS A 41 -1.84 -7.29 -10.84
CA CYS A 41 -3.26 -7.08 -11.10
C CYS A 41 -3.43 -5.92 -12.10
N ARG A 42 -4.40 -6.02 -13.02
CA ARG A 42 -4.69 -4.97 -14.01
C ARG A 42 -5.39 -3.75 -13.42
N TYR A 43 -6.12 -3.94 -12.32
CA TYR A 43 -7.02 -2.94 -11.73
C TYR A 43 -6.50 -2.38 -10.43
N ILE A 44 -5.58 -3.08 -9.75
CA ILE A 44 -4.98 -2.67 -8.48
C ILE A 44 -3.47 -2.68 -8.64
N ASP A 45 -2.83 -1.56 -8.33
CA ASP A 45 -1.38 -1.48 -8.18
C ASP A 45 -1.02 -1.42 -6.69
N VAL A 46 -0.25 -2.38 -6.23
CA VAL A 46 0.25 -2.45 -4.85
C VAL A 46 1.67 -1.93 -4.86
N VAL A 47 1.85 -0.70 -4.43
CA VAL A 47 3.13 0.00 -4.51
C VAL A 47 3.74 0.12 -3.13
N ARG A 48 4.94 -0.43 -2.92
CA ARG A 48 5.74 -0.23 -1.71
C ARG A 48 6.73 0.90 -1.92
N PHE A 49 6.83 1.77 -0.93
CA PHE A 49 7.81 2.84 -0.87
C PHE A 49 8.64 2.71 0.40
N ASP A 50 9.95 2.54 0.26
CA ASP A 50 10.88 2.24 1.36
C ASP A 50 11.79 3.46 1.63
N GLY A 51 11.38 4.34 2.52
CA GLY A 51 12.15 5.51 2.97
C GLY A 51 11.27 6.63 3.51
N PRO A 52 11.86 7.61 4.18
CA PRO A 52 11.13 8.81 4.59
C PRO A 52 10.64 9.56 3.36
N LEU A 53 9.48 10.19 3.45
CA LEU A 53 8.94 11.02 2.37
C LEU A 53 9.26 12.48 2.67
N PHE A 54 10.14 13.08 1.88
CA PHE A 54 10.66 14.43 2.12
C PHE A 54 10.98 15.17 0.81
N PHE A 55 11.33 16.45 0.93
CA PHE A 55 11.51 17.34 -0.23
C PHE A 55 12.37 16.76 -1.36
N ALA A 56 13.40 15.97 -1.02
CA ALA A 56 14.36 15.50 -2.04
C ALA A 56 13.85 14.28 -2.84
N ASN A 57 12.82 13.56 -2.36
CA ASN A 57 12.26 12.39 -3.05
C ASN A 57 10.77 12.49 -3.38
N SER A 58 10.14 13.59 -3.02
CA SER A 58 8.73 13.84 -3.29
C SER A 58 8.37 13.73 -4.78
N SER A 59 9.14 14.40 -5.64
CA SER A 59 8.93 14.33 -7.10
C SER A 59 9.15 12.91 -7.64
N TYR A 60 10.09 12.15 -7.06
CA TYR A 60 10.33 10.78 -7.45
C TYR A 60 9.10 9.89 -7.22
N LEU A 61 8.44 10.01 -6.06
CA LEU A 61 7.19 9.29 -5.79
C LEU A 61 6.11 9.62 -6.84
N GLU A 62 5.91 10.90 -7.14
CA GLU A 62 4.93 11.34 -8.14
C GLU A 62 5.23 10.78 -9.54
N GLU A 63 6.49 10.83 -9.99
CA GLU A 63 6.92 10.30 -11.28
C GLU A 63 6.69 8.80 -11.40
N GLN A 64 7.02 8.04 -10.34
CA GLN A 64 6.81 6.61 -10.32
C GLN A 64 5.33 6.25 -10.42
N ILE A 65 4.48 6.87 -9.61
CA ILE A 65 3.02 6.64 -9.66
C ILE A 65 2.45 7.02 -11.03
N ALA A 66 2.91 8.12 -11.63
CA ALA A 66 2.50 8.51 -12.97
C ALA A 66 2.92 7.49 -14.04
N SER A 67 4.14 6.93 -13.91
CA SER A 67 4.64 5.87 -14.80
C SER A 67 3.82 4.58 -14.67
N HIS A 68 3.51 4.15 -13.45
CA HIS A 68 2.67 2.97 -13.19
C HIS A 68 1.29 3.15 -13.83
N ARG A 69 0.65 4.29 -13.64
CA ARG A 69 -0.63 4.60 -14.26
C ARG A 69 -0.57 4.56 -15.80
N LYS A 70 0.51 5.05 -16.40
CA LYS A 70 0.70 5.02 -17.86
C LYS A 70 0.80 3.60 -18.40
N ASN A 71 1.43 2.71 -17.64
CA ASN A 71 1.64 1.31 -18.00
C ASN A 71 0.42 0.42 -17.71
N GLN A 72 -0.54 0.90 -16.90
CA GLN A 72 -1.75 0.19 -16.52
C GLN A 72 -2.99 1.04 -16.82
N PRO A 73 -3.47 1.08 -18.06
CA PRO A 73 -4.60 1.94 -18.47
C PRO A 73 -5.93 1.57 -17.82
N GLU A 74 -6.08 0.34 -17.32
CA GLU A 74 -7.28 -0.13 -16.61
C GLU A 74 -7.17 0.01 -15.08
N LEU A 75 -6.13 0.69 -14.57
CA LEU A 75 -5.91 0.89 -13.14
C LEU A 75 -7.07 1.67 -12.52
N ARG A 76 -7.62 1.15 -11.45
CA ARG A 76 -8.74 1.74 -10.70
C ARG A 76 -8.39 2.07 -9.26
N HIS A 77 -7.35 1.43 -8.70
CA HIS A 77 -6.95 1.63 -7.31
C HIS A 77 -5.44 1.49 -7.14
N ILE A 78 -4.86 2.38 -6.33
CA ILE A 78 -3.46 2.30 -5.89
C ILE A 78 -3.46 2.05 -4.40
N LEU A 79 -2.82 0.97 -3.98
CA LEU A 79 -2.51 0.71 -2.57
C LEU A 79 -1.05 1.06 -2.29
N LEU A 80 -0.82 2.17 -1.59
CA LEU A 80 0.52 2.56 -1.15
C LEU A 80 0.84 1.84 0.17
N VAL A 81 1.77 0.90 0.10
CA VAL A 81 2.30 0.17 1.26
C VAL A 81 3.32 1.06 1.95
N SER A 82 2.95 1.59 3.11
CA SER A 82 3.64 2.68 3.82
C SER A 82 4.49 2.21 4.99
N ASN A 83 4.69 0.90 5.17
CA ASN A 83 5.51 0.35 6.26
C ASN A 83 6.96 0.87 6.26
N GLY A 84 7.48 1.19 5.07
CA GLY A 84 8.82 1.77 4.89
C GLY A 84 8.88 3.29 5.09
N ILE A 85 7.72 3.97 5.13
CA ILE A 85 7.66 5.42 5.37
C ILE A 85 7.69 5.64 6.87
N ASN A 86 8.87 6.00 7.40
CA ASN A 86 9.08 6.20 8.83
C ASN A 86 9.02 7.66 9.27
N ASP A 87 9.04 8.59 8.33
CA ASP A 87 8.92 10.03 8.56
C ASP A 87 8.36 10.74 7.31
N ILE A 88 7.73 11.90 7.51
CA ILE A 88 7.16 12.72 6.44
C ILE A 88 7.31 14.21 6.80
N ASP A 89 8.04 14.97 5.97
CA ASP A 89 8.18 16.41 6.13
C ASP A 89 7.05 17.21 5.46
N ALA A 90 7.08 18.53 5.56
CA ALA A 90 6.07 19.40 4.97
C ALA A 90 5.95 19.22 3.43
N SER A 91 7.06 19.02 2.74
CA SER A 91 7.05 18.78 1.29
C SER A 91 6.48 17.42 0.93
N GLY A 92 6.76 16.38 1.74
CA GLY A 92 6.17 15.06 1.61
C GLY A 92 4.66 15.08 1.82
N GLN A 93 4.18 15.84 2.81
CA GLN A 93 2.75 16.05 3.07
C GLN A 93 2.05 16.72 1.89
N GLU A 94 2.64 17.79 1.36
CA GLU A 94 2.11 18.49 0.17
C GLU A 94 2.07 17.55 -1.04
N THR A 95 3.15 16.81 -1.28
CA THR A 95 3.24 15.83 -2.36
C THR A 95 2.17 14.76 -2.24
N LEU A 96 1.98 14.18 -1.05
CA LEU A 96 0.94 13.17 -0.82
C LEU A 96 -0.45 13.77 -1.07
N SER A 97 -0.68 15.01 -0.62
CA SER A 97 -1.93 15.73 -0.86
C SER A 97 -2.23 15.92 -2.35
N LEU A 98 -1.24 16.38 -3.12
CA LEU A 98 -1.36 16.58 -4.56
C LEU A 98 -1.50 15.26 -5.33
N LEU A 99 -0.80 14.23 -4.90
CA LEU A 99 -0.88 12.88 -5.48
C LEU A 99 -2.31 12.33 -5.37
N ILE A 100 -2.93 12.45 -4.19
CA ILE A 100 -4.33 12.05 -3.96
C ILE A 100 -5.26 12.76 -4.94
N ASP A 101 -5.14 14.07 -5.08
CA ASP A 101 -5.98 14.84 -6.00
C ASP A 101 -5.80 14.39 -7.46
N ARG A 102 -4.56 14.18 -7.87
CA ARG A 102 -4.23 13.77 -9.26
C ARG A 102 -4.77 12.38 -9.59
N VAL A 103 -4.60 11.41 -8.71
CA VAL A 103 -5.06 10.05 -8.98
C VAL A 103 -6.59 9.99 -8.96
N ARG A 104 -7.24 10.67 -8.03
CA ARG A 104 -8.70 10.75 -7.95
C ARG A 104 -9.33 11.49 -9.12
N SER A 105 -8.71 12.58 -9.59
CA SER A 105 -9.14 13.29 -10.79
C SER A 105 -9.07 12.44 -12.05
N ALA A 106 -8.22 11.41 -12.04
CA ALA A 106 -8.11 10.42 -13.12
C ALA A 106 -9.08 9.23 -12.95
N GLY A 107 -9.97 9.26 -11.95
CA GLY A 107 -10.89 8.15 -11.64
C GLY A 107 -10.23 6.96 -10.95
N ILE A 108 -9.03 7.13 -10.41
CA ILE A 108 -8.29 6.10 -9.67
C ILE A 108 -8.37 6.46 -8.19
N ASP A 109 -8.68 5.50 -7.34
CA ASP A 109 -8.67 5.71 -5.89
C ASP A 109 -7.29 5.39 -5.29
N LEU A 110 -7.03 5.89 -4.08
CA LEU A 110 -5.77 5.66 -3.37
C LEU A 110 -6.05 5.29 -1.92
N SER A 111 -5.38 4.25 -1.46
CA SER A 111 -5.38 3.81 -0.05
C SER A 111 -3.96 3.66 0.48
N LEU A 112 -3.81 3.78 1.78
CA LEU A 112 -2.57 3.53 2.50
C LEU A 112 -2.68 2.26 3.35
N SER A 113 -1.59 1.53 3.51
CA SER A 113 -1.52 0.42 4.47
C SER A 113 -0.22 0.44 5.27
N GLY A 114 -0.30 0.02 6.54
CA GLY A 114 0.86 -0.10 7.41
C GLY A 114 1.50 1.25 7.76
N VAL A 115 0.72 2.29 7.88
CA VAL A 115 1.19 3.61 8.34
C VAL A 115 1.56 3.50 9.81
N ASN A 116 2.80 3.86 10.17
CA ASN A 116 3.25 3.87 11.57
C ASN A 116 2.65 5.05 12.35
N ASP A 117 2.71 4.97 13.68
CA ASP A 117 2.10 5.96 14.57
C ASP A 117 2.66 7.38 14.37
N THR A 118 3.97 7.51 14.10
CA THR A 118 4.62 8.81 13.87
C THR A 118 4.06 9.49 12.63
N VAL A 119 4.00 8.76 11.52
CA VAL A 119 3.42 9.28 10.27
C VAL A 119 1.91 9.50 10.41
N MET A 120 1.21 8.60 11.10
CA MET A 120 -0.22 8.76 11.36
C MET A 120 -0.53 10.05 12.11
N ALA A 121 0.23 10.37 13.17
CA ALA A 121 0.08 11.61 13.92
C ALA A 121 0.27 12.86 13.03
N VAL A 122 1.22 12.82 12.10
CA VAL A 122 1.42 13.90 11.12
C VAL A 122 0.23 14.00 10.17
N LEU A 123 -0.26 12.88 9.61
CA LEU A 123 -1.41 12.87 8.71
C LEU A 123 -2.69 13.39 9.39
N GLU A 124 -2.90 13.09 10.67
CA GLU A 124 -4.02 13.60 11.46
C GLU A 124 -3.90 15.11 11.70
N HIS A 125 -2.72 15.56 12.13
CA HIS A 125 -2.47 16.98 12.42
C HIS A 125 -2.64 17.87 11.18
N THR A 126 -2.29 17.36 10.00
CA THR A 126 -2.36 18.08 8.72
C THR A 126 -3.67 17.88 7.96
N HIS A 127 -4.65 17.22 8.57
CA HIS A 127 -5.95 16.90 7.97
C HIS A 127 -5.86 16.00 6.72
N LEU A 128 -4.70 15.38 6.44
CA LEU A 128 -4.54 14.44 5.33
C LEU A 128 -5.37 13.18 5.53
N VAL A 129 -5.59 12.75 6.77
CA VAL A 129 -6.51 11.63 7.07
C VAL A 129 -7.92 11.91 6.55
N ALA A 130 -8.43 13.14 6.71
CA ALA A 130 -9.74 13.51 6.18
C ALA A 130 -9.76 13.52 4.65
N LYS A 131 -8.66 13.94 4.02
CA LYS A 131 -8.51 13.96 2.56
C LYS A 131 -8.39 12.56 1.98
N ILE A 132 -7.62 11.68 2.60
CA ILE A 132 -7.46 10.28 2.19
C ILE A 132 -8.80 9.54 2.37
N GLY A 133 -9.47 9.77 3.49
CA GLY A 133 -10.58 9.00 4.01
C GLY A 133 -10.08 7.97 5.02
N ARG A 134 -10.64 7.93 6.23
CA ARG A 134 -10.19 6.98 7.26
C ARG A 134 -10.43 5.52 6.85
N ASP A 135 -11.42 5.26 6.03
CA ASP A 135 -11.74 3.97 5.41
C ASP A 135 -10.78 3.55 4.28
N HIS A 136 -9.86 4.44 3.89
CA HIS A 136 -8.77 4.20 2.95
C HIS A 136 -7.40 4.06 3.64
N ILE A 137 -7.36 4.01 4.99
CA ILE A 137 -6.14 3.78 5.76
C ILE A 137 -6.28 2.46 6.51
N PHE A 138 -5.46 1.49 6.15
CA PHE A 138 -5.56 0.12 6.64
C PHE A 138 -4.37 -0.26 7.53
N PRO A 139 -4.56 -1.13 8.54
CA PRO A 139 -3.48 -1.54 9.42
C PRO A 139 -2.39 -2.36 8.70
N ASN A 140 -2.76 -3.11 7.68
CA ASN A 140 -1.83 -3.90 6.87
C ASN A 140 -2.34 -4.11 5.44
N SER A 141 -1.44 -4.58 4.56
CA SER A 141 -1.72 -4.75 3.14
C SER A 141 -2.76 -5.84 2.84
N TYR A 142 -2.86 -6.87 3.67
CA TYR A 142 -3.84 -7.95 3.48
C TYR A 142 -5.26 -7.47 3.73
N THR A 143 -5.47 -6.74 4.84
CA THR A 143 -6.77 -6.12 5.16
C THR A 143 -7.17 -5.10 4.09
N ALA A 144 -6.20 -4.30 3.62
CA ALA A 144 -6.42 -3.36 2.54
C ALA A 144 -6.85 -4.06 1.25
N LEU A 145 -6.09 -5.07 0.82
CA LEU A 145 -6.37 -5.80 -0.42
C LEU A 145 -7.74 -6.48 -0.41
N ARG A 146 -8.14 -7.05 0.72
CA ARG A 146 -9.48 -7.64 0.86
C ARG A 146 -10.57 -6.62 0.57
N SER A 147 -10.52 -5.45 1.21
CA SER A 147 -11.51 -4.38 1.03
C SER A 147 -11.46 -3.78 -0.39
N ILE A 148 -10.28 -3.53 -0.91
CA ILE A 148 -10.08 -2.90 -2.23
C ILE A 148 -10.47 -3.85 -3.35
N HIS A 149 -10.08 -5.13 -3.27
CA HIS A 149 -10.32 -6.13 -4.31
C HIS A 149 -11.81 -6.30 -4.60
N GLU A 150 -12.62 -6.40 -3.55
CA GLU A 150 -14.07 -6.55 -3.68
C GLU A 150 -14.72 -5.33 -4.36
N LYS A 151 -14.26 -4.11 -4.01
CA LYS A 151 -14.78 -2.85 -4.58
C LYS A 151 -14.30 -2.61 -6.02
N THR A 152 -13.11 -3.10 -6.37
CA THR A 152 -12.41 -2.74 -7.61
C THR A 152 -12.72 -3.70 -8.76
N HIS A 153 -12.87 -5.00 -8.47
CA HIS A 153 -13.17 -6.02 -9.48
C HIS A 153 -14.68 -6.14 -9.70
N LYS A 154 -15.10 -6.12 -10.97
CA LYS A 154 -16.49 -6.23 -11.38
C LYS A 154 -16.72 -7.59 -12.06
N ASN A 155 -17.85 -8.25 -11.75
CA ASN A 155 -18.23 -9.51 -12.36
C ASN A 155 -17.13 -10.59 -12.23
N HIS A 156 -16.71 -11.20 -13.35
CA HIS A 156 -15.70 -12.26 -13.41
C HIS A 156 -14.23 -11.78 -13.43
N GLU A 157 -13.97 -10.46 -13.30
CA GLU A 157 -12.61 -9.92 -13.32
C GLU A 157 -11.74 -10.45 -12.18
N ALA A 158 -12.36 -10.78 -11.04
CA ALA A 158 -11.69 -11.34 -9.86
C ALA A 158 -11.11 -12.75 -10.10
N GLU A 159 -11.67 -13.55 -11.01
CA GLU A 159 -11.29 -14.95 -11.22
C GLU A 159 -9.84 -15.10 -11.70
N ASN A 160 -9.38 -14.17 -12.54
CA ASN A 160 -8.05 -14.16 -13.13
C ASN A 160 -7.09 -13.20 -12.43
N CYS A 161 -7.48 -12.62 -11.29
CA CYS A 161 -6.64 -11.69 -10.55
C CYS A 161 -5.54 -12.44 -9.77
N PRO A 162 -4.25 -12.06 -9.92
CA PRO A 162 -3.17 -12.65 -9.14
C PRO A 162 -3.33 -12.48 -7.63
N LEU A 163 -4.03 -11.41 -7.20
CA LEU A 163 -4.23 -11.06 -5.79
C LEU A 163 -5.41 -11.80 -5.13
N LYS A 164 -6.19 -12.58 -5.87
CA LYS A 164 -7.40 -13.24 -5.34
C LYS A 164 -7.13 -14.14 -4.11
N HIS A 165 -5.99 -14.82 -4.08
CA HIS A 165 -5.66 -15.73 -2.98
C HIS A 165 -5.32 -15.00 -1.68
N VAL A 166 -4.85 -13.76 -1.72
CA VAL A 166 -4.67 -12.91 -0.52
C VAL A 166 -6.02 -12.65 0.15
N VAL A 167 -7.05 -12.43 -0.66
CA VAL A 167 -8.41 -12.09 -0.20
C VAL A 167 -9.08 -13.25 0.51
N PHE A 168 -8.91 -14.49 0.02
CA PHE A 168 -9.59 -15.67 0.55
C PHE A 168 -8.97 -16.23 1.83
N GLN A 169 -7.66 -16.08 2.07
CA GLN A 169 -6.99 -16.65 3.24
C GLN A 169 -7.35 -15.97 4.57
N THR A 170 -7.60 -14.68 4.55
CA THR A 170 -7.98 -13.95 5.75
C THR A 170 -9.34 -14.38 6.29
N SER A 171 -10.24 -14.87 5.43
CA SER A 171 -11.57 -15.34 5.83
C SER A 171 -11.55 -16.70 6.54
N GLU A 172 -10.56 -17.55 6.29
CA GLU A 172 -10.40 -18.85 6.98
C GLU A 172 -9.80 -18.67 8.38
N THR A 173 -8.84 -17.76 8.53
CA THR A 173 -8.18 -17.49 9.81
C THR A 173 -9.12 -16.82 10.83
N GLU A 174 -10.00 -15.91 10.38
CA GLU A 174 -11.01 -15.28 11.22
C GLU A 174 -12.10 -16.27 11.68
N LYS A 175 -12.48 -17.23 10.83
CA LYS A 175 -13.44 -18.28 11.20
C LYS A 175 -12.90 -19.24 12.27
N THR A 176 -11.60 -19.51 12.27
CA THR A 176 -10.97 -20.41 13.24
C THR A 176 -10.82 -19.74 14.62
N MET A 177 -10.62 -18.42 14.67
CA MET A 177 -10.51 -17.68 15.94
C MET A 177 -11.86 -17.41 16.64
N HIS A 178 -12.98 -17.49 15.92
CA HIS A 178 -14.33 -17.28 16.50
C HIS A 178 -15.10 -18.59 16.73
N GLY A 179 -14.50 -19.76 16.46
CA GLY A 179 -15.15 -21.07 16.55
C GLY A 179 -14.90 -21.84 17.86
N GLU A 180 -14.07 -21.35 18.78
CA GLU A 180 -13.77 -22.03 20.06
C GLU A 180 -14.33 -21.27 21.28
N SER A 181 -15.61 -21.09 21.30
CA SER A 181 -16.37 -20.89 22.56
C SER A 181 -17.54 -21.85 22.57
N GLY A 182 -17.21 -23.14 22.79
CA GLY A 182 -18.21 -24.16 23.13
C GLY A 182 -18.68 -23.97 24.56
N PRO A 183 -19.95 -24.26 24.84
CA PRO A 183 -20.52 -24.07 26.18
C PRO A 183 -19.97 -25.12 27.16
N ASP A 184 -19.45 -24.62 28.28
CA ASP A 184 -19.25 -25.44 29.48
C ASP A 184 -20.61 -26.05 29.90
N SER A 185 -20.70 -27.34 29.77
CA SER A 185 -21.77 -28.15 30.34
C SER A 185 -21.52 -28.29 31.84
N ASP A 186 -22.22 -27.43 32.58
CA ASP A 186 -22.43 -27.59 34.02
C ASP A 186 -23.41 -28.75 34.21
N GLU A 187 -22.93 -29.90 34.65
CA GLU A 187 -23.77 -30.95 35.26
C GLU A 187 -23.32 -31.13 36.71
N GLY A 188 -24.24 -30.67 37.56
CA GLY A 188 -24.13 -30.82 38.98
C GLY A 188 -24.37 -32.25 39.51
N VAL A 189 -23.90 -32.50 40.70
CA VAL A 189 -24.54 -33.22 41.80
C VAL A 189 -24.11 -32.54 43.09
#